data_bbedc32175d707bf82baa5d713949ec7
#
_entry.id   bbedc32175d707bf82baa5d713949ec7
#
_cell.length_a   1.000
_cell.length_b   1.000
_cell.length_c   1.000
_cell.angle_alpha   90.00
_cell.angle_beta   90.00
_cell.angle_gamma   90.00
#
_symmetry.space_group_name_H-M   'P 1'
#
loop_
_entity.id
_entity.type
_entity.pdbx_description
1 polymer ?
#
loop_
_entity_poly.entity_id
_entity_poly.type
_entity_poly.pdbx_seq_one_letter_code
_entity_poly.pdbx_strand_id
1 'polypeptide(L)'
;YCSTFTGLSVHDVCIYGRGAIDGQTDFAEDNWWNKDFKNIFRPEEGREVARPRMIFLSECQNVSLAGFTVRNSPAWNIHPILCEHIDALCLSIEGPKNSHNTDGFDPESCGFVRILGCQFSVGDDCIAIKSGKLGIEPELRPATHDVLISHCYMHDGHGAVVLGSEAAGGIK
;
A
#
# COMPACT_ATOMS: atom_id res chain seq x y z
N TYR A 1 6.50 -12.86 5.56
CA TYR A 1 7.14 -12.69 4.24
C TYR A 1 7.65 -11.26 4.09
N CYS A 2 8.78 -11.09 3.38
CA CYS A 2 9.30 -9.78 3.05
C CYS A 2 8.59 -9.20 1.82
N SER A 3 8.43 -7.89 1.77
CA SER A 3 7.97 -7.18 0.58
C SER A 3 9.05 -7.21 -0.52
N THR A 4 8.66 -6.96 -1.76
CA THR A 4 9.61 -6.91 -2.88
C THR A 4 10.66 -5.81 -2.66
N PHE A 5 10.20 -4.64 -2.19
CA PHE A 5 11.07 -3.57 -1.72
C PHE A 5 10.69 -3.23 -0.29
N THR A 6 11.68 -3.18 0.59
CA THR A 6 11.50 -2.83 2.00
C THR A 6 12.50 -1.76 2.40
N GLY A 7 12.01 -0.65 2.89
CA GLY A 7 12.80 0.43 3.52
C GLY A 7 12.42 0.56 4.99
N LEU A 8 13.41 0.58 5.86
CA LEU A 8 13.20 0.72 7.31
C LEU A 8 14.09 1.84 7.85
N SER A 9 13.48 2.88 8.39
CA SER A 9 14.17 4.04 9.00
C SER A 9 15.25 4.64 8.08
N VAL A 10 14.94 4.75 6.78
CA VAL A 10 15.85 5.33 5.77
C VAL A 10 15.31 6.68 5.28
N HIS A 11 16.19 7.52 4.78
CA HIS A 11 15.85 8.83 4.23
C HIS A 11 16.37 9.02 2.82
N ASP A 12 15.79 10.00 2.11
CA ASP A 12 16.17 10.35 0.73
C ASP A 12 16.05 9.17 -0.24
N VAL A 13 14.93 8.42 -0.12
CA VAL A 13 14.64 7.25 -0.95
C VAL A 13 14.05 7.70 -2.27
N CYS A 14 14.63 7.25 -3.38
CA CYS A 14 14.10 7.52 -4.70
C CYS A 14 14.03 6.25 -5.55
N ILE A 15 12.81 5.93 -6.02
CA ILE A 15 12.58 4.86 -7.00
C ILE A 15 11.92 5.51 -8.22
N TYR A 16 12.58 5.47 -9.36
CA TYR A 16 12.06 6.10 -10.57
C TYR A 16 12.39 5.32 -11.83
N GLY A 17 11.61 5.53 -12.87
CA GLY A 17 11.84 4.92 -14.17
C GLY A 17 10.55 4.72 -14.95
N ARG A 18 10.62 3.98 -16.06
CA ARG A 18 9.47 3.65 -16.92
C ARG A 18 9.22 2.14 -16.99
N GLY A 19 9.87 1.38 -16.13
CA GLY A 19 9.72 -0.07 -16.05
C GLY A 19 8.50 -0.48 -15.22
N ALA A 20 8.37 -1.79 -15.02
CA ALA A 20 7.35 -2.37 -14.17
C ALA A 20 7.95 -3.27 -13.09
N ILE A 21 7.37 -3.19 -11.91
CA ILE A 21 7.59 -4.13 -10.81
C ILE A 21 6.38 -5.06 -10.82
N ASP A 22 6.60 -6.32 -11.15
CA ASP A 22 5.53 -7.32 -11.33
C ASP A 22 5.61 -8.38 -10.23
N GLY A 23 4.60 -8.46 -9.39
CA GLY A 23 4.50 -9.45 -8.32
C GLY A 23 4.19 -10.86 -8.81
N GLN A 24 3.84 -11.01 -10.08
CA GLN A 24 3.54 -12.30 -10.73
C GLN A 24 2.45 -13.11 -9.99
N THR A 25 1.56 -12.43 -9.31
CA THR A 25 0.47 -13.06 -8.58
C THR A 25 -0.69 -13.34 -9.54
N ASP A 26 -1.29 -14.50 -9.38
CA ASP A 26 -2.46 -14.95 -10.13
C ASP A 26 -3.41 -15.78 -9.25
N PHE A 27 -4.44 -16.38 -9.86
CA PHE A 27 -5.45 -17.21 -9.19
C PHE A 27 -5.14 -18.72 -9.23
N ALA A 28 -3.92 -19.13 -9.59
CA ALA A 28 -3.52 -20.53 -9.53
C ALA A 28 -3.61 -21.09 -8.10
N GLU A 29 -3.75 -22.39 -7.97
CA GLU A 29 -4.03 -23.07 -6.69
C GLU A 29 -2.98 -22.74 -5.61
N ASP A 30 -1.74 -22.64 -5.99
CA ASP A 30 -0.59 -22.38 -5.11
C ASP A 30 -0.14 -20.90 -5.11
N ASN A 31 -0.95 -20.00 -5.66
CA ASN A 31 -0.59 -18.58 -5.77
C ASN A 31 -1.38 -17.69 -4.78
N TRP A 32 -0.86 -16.48 -4.57
CA TRP A 32 -1.30 -15.55 -3.52
C TRP A 32 -2.75 -15.08 -3.62
N TRP A 33 -3.37 -15.06 -4.80
CA TRP A 33 -4.78 -14.67 -4.91
C TRP A 33 -5.75 -15.82 -4.72
N ASN A 34 -5.25 -17.04 -4.60
CA ASN A 34 -6.09 -18.18 -4.21
C ASN A 34 -6.44 -18.05 -2.71
N LYS A 35 -7.72 -17.98 -2.39
CA LYS A 35 -8.19 -17.76 -1.02
C LYS A 35 -7.77 -18.85 -0.05
N ASP A 36 -7.76 -20.09 -0.50
CA ASP A 36 -7.43 -21.24 0.36
C ASP A 36 -5.94 -21.26 0.72
N PHE A 37 -5.10 -20.80 -0.19
CA PHE A 37 -3.67 -20.65 0.08
C PHE A 37 -3.34 -19.49 1.02
N LYS A 38 -4.15 -18.43 1.02
CA LYS A 38 -3.85 -17.16 1.70
C LYS A 38 -4.36 -17.04 3.11
N ASN A 39 -5.43 -17.73 3.42
CA ASN A 39 -6.06 -17.68 4.73
C ASN A 39 -5.51 -18.78 5.63
N ILE A 40 -4.22 -19.05 5.54
CA ILE A 40 -3.57 -19.96 6.48
C ILE A 40 -3.45 -19.25 7.82
N PHE A 41 -4.52 -19.29 8.59
CA PHE A 41 -4.42 -19.04 10.02
C PHE A 41 -3.60 -20.18 10.63
N ARG A 42 -2.49 -19.83 11.26
CA ARG A 42 -1.69 -20.78 12.03
C ARG A 42 -1.98 -20.58 13.50
N PRO A 43 -2.91 -21.36 14.07
CA PRO A 43 -3.32 -21.21 15.47
C PRO A 43 -2.15 -21.41 16.44
N GLU A 44 -1.21 -22.26 16.09
CA GLU A 44 -0.01 -22.55 16.86
C GLU A 44 0.97 -21.35 16.93
N GLU A 45 0.91 -20.46 15.95
CA GLU A 45 1.71 -19.24 15.93
C GLU A 45 0.92 -18.00 16.41
N GLY A 46 -0.39 -18.15 16.62
CA GLY A 46 -1.28 -17.06 17.05
C GLY A 46 -1.39 -15.92 16.05
N ARG A 47 -1.06 -16.15 14.77
CA ARG A 47 -1.04 -15.13 13.73
C ARG A 47 -1.55 -15.63 12.38
N GLU A 48 -2.10 -14.70 11.64
CA GLU A 48 -2.41 -14.87 10.23
C GLU A 48 -1.12 -14.70 9.40
N VAL A 49 -0.92 -15.58 8.43
CA VAL A 49 0.20 -15.42 7.50
C VAL A 49 -0.15 -14.32 6.50
N ALA A 50 0.39 -13.14 6.74
CA ALA A 50 0.16 -11.99 5.88
C ALA A 50 0.88 -12.16 4.52
N ARG A 51 0.16 -11.83 3.46
CA ARG A 51 0.74 -11.75 2.11
C ARG A 51 1.76 -10.59 2.00
N PRO A 52 2.83 -10.73 1.21
CA PRO A 52 3.80 -9.65 1.04
C PRO A 52 3.18 -8.47 0.27
N ARG A 53 3.59 -7.27 0.61
CA ARG A 53 3.34 -6.05 -0.16
C ARG A 53 4.39 -5.90 -1.26
N MET A 54 4.15 -5.05 -2.26
CA MET A 54 5.19 -4.78 -3.26
C MET A 54 6.23 -3.80 -2.73
N ILE A 55 5.80 -2.65 -2.23
CA ILE A 55 6.68 -1.64 -1.64
C ILE A 55 6.20 -1.38 -0.22
N PHE A 56 7.06 -1.66 0.74
CA PHE A 56 6.82 -1.40 2.16
C PHE A 56 7.90 -0.49 2.72
N LEU A 57 7.49 0.64 3.25
CA LEU A 57 8.36 1.65 3.84
C LEU A 57 7.91 1.93 5.27
N SER A 58 8.81 1.84 6.23
CA SER A 58 8.50 2.15 7.62
C SER A 58 9.48 3.18 8.18
N GLU A 59 8.95 4.23 8.79
CA GLU A 59 9.73 5.30 9.42
C GLU A 59 10.71 5.98 8.45
N CYS A 60 10.32 6.08 7.16
CA CYS A 60 11.16 6.70 6.13
C CYS A 60 10.83 8.18 5.96
N GLN A 61 11.81 8.96 5.49
CA GLN A 61 11.65 10.39 5.20
C GLN A 61 12.14 10.73 3.82
N ASN A 62 11.51 11.73 3.18
CA ASN A 62 11.86 12.21 1.83
C ASN A 62 11.82 11.07 0.80
N VAL A 63 10.66 10.47 0.61
CA VAL A 63 10.44 9.37 -0.32
C VAL A 63 9.89 9.89 -1.64
N SER A 64 10.50 9.51 -2.75
CA SER A 64 10.01 9.82 -4.10
C SER A 64 9.87 8.56 -4.94
N LEU A 65 8.65 8.29 -5.40
CA LEU A 65 8.29 7.18 -6.26
C LEU A 65 7.74 7.74 -7.57
N ALA A 66 8.41 7.51 -8.72
CA ALA A 66 8.04 8.21 -9.95
C ALA A 66 8.09 7.37 -11.23
N GLY A 67 7.02 7.41 -12.02
CA GLY A 67 6.97 7.07 -13.43
C GLY A 67 6.92 5.58 -13.78
N PHE A 68 6.92 4.67 -12.81
CA PHE A 68 6.90 3.23 -13.04
C PHE A 68 5.53 2.59 -12.79
N THR A 69 5.40 1.35 -13.22
CA THR A 69 4.22 0.52 -12.98
C THR A 69 4.47 -0.45 -11.83
N VAL A 70 3.49 -0.61 -10.96
CA VAL A 70 3.41 -1.70 -9.97
C VAL A 70 2.21 -2.56 -10.33
N ARG A 71 2.40 -3.86 -10.49
CA ARG A 71 1.30 -4.72 -10.87
C ARG A 71 1.35 -6.11 -10.27
N ASN A 72 0.19 -6.76 -10.24
CA ASN A 72 0.02 -8.14 -9.76
C ASN A 72 0.60 -8.34 -8.35
N SER A 73 0.32 -7.40 -7.45
CA SER A 73 0.76 -7.49 -6.06
C SER A 73 0.04 -8.62 -5.32
N PRO A 74 0.74 -9.38 -4.47
CA PRO A 74 0.08 -10.35 -3.59
C PRO A 74 -0.93 -9.75 -2.62
N ALA A 75 -0.69 -8.51 -2.17
CA ALA A 75 -1.54 -7.75 -1.24
C ALA A 75 -1.46 -6.27 -1.59
N TRP A 76 -1.54 -5.36 -0.61
CA TRP A 76 -1.37 -3.92 -0.79
C TRP A 76 -0.13 -3.60 -1.64
N ASN A 77 -0.30 -2.74 -2.61
CA ASN A 77 0.78 -2.43 -3.55
C ASN A 77 1.87 -1.58 -2.88
N ILE A 78 1.52 -0.37 -2.46
CA ILE A 78 2.46 0.59 -1.85
C ILE A 78 1.96 0.97 -0.47
N HIS A 79 2.72 0.59 0.56
CA HIS A 79 2.35 0.81 1.95
C HIS A 79 3.48 1.52 2.72
N PRO A 80 3.48 2.84 2.75
CA PRO A 80 4.27 3.61 3.70
C PRO A 80 3.56 3.64 5.06
N ILE A 81 4.30 3.43 6.13
CA ILE A 81 3.83 3.58 7.52
C ILE A 81 4.80 4.43 8.34
N LEU A 82 4.29 5.38 9.12
CA LEU A 82 5.10 6.31 9.94
C LEU A 82 6.14 7.07 9.10
N CYS A 83 5.80 7.40 7.86
CA CYS A 83 6.69 8.08 6.93
C CYS A 83 6.29 9.55 6.75
N GLU A 84 7.28 10.39 6.44
CA GLU A 84 7.11 11.82 6.24
C GLU A 84 7.66 12.25 4.88
N HIS A 85 6.98 13.20 4.22
CA HIS A 85 7.36 13.77 2.92
C HIS A 85 7.45 12.70 1.82
N ILE A 86 6.26 12.22 1.39
CA ILE A 86 6.15 11.16 0.38
C ILE A 86 5.59 11.77 -0.91
N ASP A 87 6.27 11.54 -2.01
CA ASP A 87 5.83 11.86 -3.36
C ASP A 87 5.61 10.60 -4.19
N ALA A 88 4.37 10.39 -4.64
CA ALA A 88 4.00 9.38 -5.61
C ALA A 88 3.57 10.08 -6.90
N LEU A 89 4.41 10.02 -7.93
CA LEU A 89 4.27 10.84 -9.14
C LEU A 89 4.13 9.96 -10.39
N CYS A 90 3.03 10.12 -11.13
CA CYS A 90 2.83 9.46 -12.42
C CYS A 90 3.05 7.94 -12.37
N LEU A 91 2.62 7.28 -11.30
CA LEU A 91 2.65 5.83 -11.16
C LEU A 91 1.44 5.21 -11.88
N SER A 92 1.61 3.98 -12.38
CA SER A 92 0.51 3.09 -12.75
C SER A 92 0.46 1.93 -11.77
N ILE A 93 -0.69 1.70 -11.13
CA ILE A 93 -0.86 0.63 -10.14
C ILE A 93 -2.01 -0.25 -10.62
N GLU A 94 -1.69 -1.50 -10.93
CA GLU A 94 -2.54 -2.37 -11.72
C GLU A 94 -2.71 -3.76 -11.07
N GLY A 95 -3.93 -4.26 -11.13
CA GLY A 95 -4.27 -5.63 -10.75
C GLY A 95 -5.68 -5.97 -11.21
N PRO A 96 -6.04 -7.26 -11.30
CA PRO A 96 -7.40 -7.65 -11.62
C PRO A 96 -8.40 -7.15 -10.58
N LYS A 97 -9.55 -6.67 -11.03
CA LYS A 97 -10.61 -6.13 -10.15
C LYS A 97 -11.18 -7.13 -9.14
N ASN A 98 -10.91 -8.40 -9.29
CA ASN A 98 -11.33 -9.47 -8.38
C ASN A 98 -10.20 -9.99 -7.49
N SER A 99 -9.01 -9.38 -7.54
CA SER A 99 -7.94 -9.66 -6.60
C SER A 99 -8.20 -8.94 -5.27
N HIS A 100 -8.28 -9.67 -4.17
CA HIS A 100 -8.66 -9.09 -2.87
C HIS A 100 -7.46 -8.53 -2.11
N ASN A 101 -7.68 -7.45 -1.36
CA ASN A 101 -6.69 -6.70 -0.59
C ASN A 101 -5.49 -6.25 -1.44
N THR A 102 -5.74 -5.87 -2.67
CA THR A 102 -4.73 -5.32 -3.57
C THR A 102 -4.88 -3.81 -3.71
N ASP A 103 -5.08 -3.16 -2.55
CA ASP A 103 -5.14 -1.71 -2.42
C ASP A 103 -3.94 -1.06 -3.13
N GLY A 104 -4.16 0.08 -3.76
CA GLY A 104 -3.13 0.72 -4.58
C GLY A 104 -2.08 1.44 -3.75
N PHE A 105 -2.51 2.36 -2.89
CA PHE A 105 -1.61 3.16 -2.06
C PHE A 105 -2.21 3.39 -0.67
N ASP A 106 -1.53 2.89 0.35
CA ASP A 106 -2.01 2.88 1.74
C ASP A 106 -1.09 3.70 2.65
N PRO A 107 -1.21 5.05 2.69
CA PRO A 107 -0.43 5.83 3.64
C PRO A 107 -1.00 5.63 5.04
N GLU A 108 -0.25 5.01 5.94
CA GLU A 108 -0.63 4.73 7.31
C GLU A 108 0.20 5.55 8.30
N SER A 109 -0.45 6.39 9.07
CA SER A 109 0.23 7.27 10.04
C SER A 109 1.35 8.10 9.40
N CYS A 110 1.11 8.63 8.20
CA CYS A 110 2.06 9.39 7.39
C CYS A 110 1.72 10.88 7.36
N GLY A 111 2.72 11.72 7.12
CA GLY A 111 2.54 13.15 6.92
C GLY A 111 3.11 13.66 5.59
N PHE A 112 2.54 14.78 5.07
CA PHE A 112 2.97 15.44 3.83
C PHE A 112 3.06 14.48 2.65
N VAL A 113 1.94 13.81 2.32
CA VAL A 113 1.84 12.83 1.23
C VAL A 113 1.26 13.49 -0.01
N ARG A 114 1.95 13.40 -1.14
CA ARG A 114 1.47 13.87 -2.44
C ARG A 114 1.35 12.70 -3.42
N ILE A 115 0.16 12.51 -3.97
CA ILE A 115 -0.15 11.48 -4.98
C ILE A 115 -0.65 12.21 -6.21
N LEU A 116 0.20 12.38 -7.22
CA LEU A 116 -0.04 13.25 -8.35
C LEU A 116 0.07 12.53 -9.68
N GLY A 117 -0.96 12.65 -10.52
CA GLY A 117 -0.97 12.11 -11.88
C GLY A 117 -0.91 10.58 -11.95
N CYS A 118 -1.25 9.88 -10.88
CA CYS A 118 -1.22 8.43 -10.82
C CYS A 118 -2.46 7.78 -11.42
N GLN A 119 -2.31 6.55 -11.89
CA GLN A 119 -3.40 5.72 -12.39
C GLN A 119 -3.56 4.47 -11.52
N PHE A 120 -4.81 4.14 -11.21
CA PHE A 120 -5.16 3.00 -10.38
C PHE A 120 -6.22 2.14 -11.08
N SER A 121 -5.97 0.84 -11.15
CA SER A 121 -6.91 -0.20 -11.56
C SER A 121 -6.62 -1.43 -10.72
N VAL A 122 -7.31 -1.59 -9.61
CA VAL A 122 -6.97 -2.56 -8.56
C VAL A 122 -8.21 -3.34 -8.10
N GLY A 123 -8.01 -4.36 -7.30
CA GLY A 123 -9.09 -5.22 -6.82
C GLY A 123 -9.62 -4.88 -5.43
N ASP A 124 -9.09 -3.83 -4.80
CA ASP A 124 -9.55 -3.27 -3.53
C ASP A 124 -9.51 -1.73 -3.62
N ASP A 125 -9.27 -0.98 -2.56
CA ASP A 125 -9.27 0.48 -2.61
C ASP A 125 -8.10 1.04 -3.44
N CYS A 126 -8.36 2.07 -4.26
CA CYS A 126 -7.30 2.70 -5.03
C CYS A 126 -6.30 3.43 -4.11
N ILE A 127 -6.84 4.20 -3.16
CA ILE A 127 -6.05 4.86 -2.11
C ILE A 127 -6.81 4.67 -0.80
N ALA A 128 -6.17 4.04 0.20
CA ALA A 128 -6.75 3.86 1.52
C ALA A 128 -5.89 4.57 2.58
N ILE A 129 -6.36 5.72 3.05
CA ILE A 129 -5.66 6.51 4.06
C ILE A 129 -5.93 5.91 5.44
N LYS A 130 -4.86 5.49 6.11
CA LYS A 130 -4.91 4.73 7.36
C LYS A 130 -4.12 5.41 8.48
N SER A 131 -4.39 5.04 9.72
CA SER A 131 -3.65 5.51 10.90
C SER A 131 -3.70 4.49 12.05
N GLY A 132 -3.41 3.25 11.74
CA GLY A 132 -3.30 2.17 12.71
C GLY A 132 -4.61 1.66 13.29
N LYS A 133 -4.50 0.58 14.05
CA LYS A 133 -5.62 -0.14 14.69
C LYS A 133 -5.78 0.24 16.16
N LEU A 134 -6.99 0.02 16.70
CA LEU A 134 -7.33 0.19 18.11
C LEU A 134 -6.42 -0.70 18.92
N GLY A 135 -5.70 -1.20 19.20
CA GLY A 135 -4.81 -2.06 19.99
C GLY A 135 -3.35 -1.69 19.90
N ILE A 136 -3.05 -0.72 19.03
CA ILE A 136 -1.70 -0.16 18.91
C ILE A 136 -1.60 1.04 19.85
N GLU A 137 -0.46 1.20 20.52
CA GLU A 137 -0.20 2.36 21.38
C GLU A 137 -0.37 3.68 20.59
N PRO A 138 -0.98 4.72 21.17
CA PRO A 138 -1.26 5.98 20.47
C PRO A 138 -0.03 6.62 19.81
N GLU A 139 1.13 6.49 20.42
CA GLU A 139 2.40 7.04 19.92
C GLU A 139 2.88 6.35 18.65
N LEU A 140 2.47 5.11 18.43
CA LEU A 140 2.80 4.31 17.24
C LEU A 140 1.74 4.38 16.13
N ARG A 141 0.69 5.18 16.33
CA ARG A 141 -0.38 5.42 15.35
C ARG A 141 -0.78 6.89 15.30
N PRO A 142 0.14 7.80 15.03
CA PRO A 142 -0.22 9.21 14.82
C PRO A 142 -1.23 9.33 13.68
N ALA A 143 -1.95 10.43 13.67
CA ALA A 143 -2.88 10.74 12.59
C ALA A 143 -2.13 10.87 11.27
N THR A 144 -2.67 10.34 10.19
CA THR A 144 -2.22 10.70 8.83
C THR A 144 -2.72 12.10 8.51
N HIS A 145 -1.85 12.96 8.00
CA HIS A 145 -2.16 14.36 7.77
C HIS A 145 -1.52 14.94 6.50
N ASP A 146 -2.03 16.07 6.03
CA ASP A 146 -1.50 16.81 4.86
C ASP A 146 -1.37 15.91 3.62
N VAL A 147 -2.47 15.26 3.22
CA VAL A 147 -2.53 14.39 2.04
C VAL A 147 -3.11 15.14 0.86
N LEU A 148 -2.33 15.28 -0.20
CA LEU A 148 -2.76 15.89 -1.47
C LEU A 148 -2.87 14.81 -2.55
N ILE A 149 -4.07 14.61 -3.08
CA ILE A 149 -4.35 13.72 -4.22
C ILE A 149 -4.85 14.58 -5.37
N SER A 150 -4.15 14.55 -6.50
CA SER A 150 -4.52 15.39 -7.63
C SER A 150 -4.19 14.77 -8.99
N HIS A 151 -5.05 15.03 -9.99
CA HIS A 151 -4.88 14.56 -11.37
C HIS A 151 -4.72 13.03 -11.49
N CYS A 152 -5.29 12.28 -10.54
CA CYS A 152 -5.28 10.83 -10.57
C CYS A 152 -6.48 10.28 -11.36
N TYR A 153 -6.26 9.16 -12.02
CA TYR A 153 -7.30 8.40 -12.69
C TYR A 153 -7.51 7.05 -12.00
N MET A 154 -8.72 6.78 -11.58
CA MET A 154 -9.11 5.58 -10.85
C MET A 154 -10.17 4.85 -11.66
N HIS A 155 -9.84 3.64 -12.12
CA HIS A 155 -10.71 2.89 -13.05
C HIS A 155 -11.48 1.78 -12.33
N ASP A 156 -10.78 0.79 -11.80
CA ASP A 156 -11.36 -0.29 -11.00
C ASP A 156 -10.89 -0.17 -9.55
N GLY A 157 -11.68 -0.63 -8.61
CA GLY A 157 -11.39 -0.62 -7.17
C GLY A 157 -12.69 -0.57 -6.37
N HIS A 158 -12.63 -0.86 -5.07
CA HIS A 158 -13.81 -0.73 -4.21
C HIS A 158 -14.10 0.73 -3.88
N GLY A 159 -13.07 1.52 -3.61
CA GLY A 159 -13.17 2.94 -3.39
C GLY A 159 -12.06 3.72 -4.06
N ALA A 160 -12.36 4.94 -4.54
CA ALA A 160 -11.35 5.80 -5.14
C ALA A 160 -10.38 6.33 -4.08
N VAL A 161 -10.93 6.97 -3.03
CA VAL A 161 -10.20 7.39 -1.83
C VAL A 161 -11.02 7.00 -0.62
N VAL A 162 -10.45 6.18 0.23
CA VAL A 162 -11.10 5.64 1.42
C VAL A 162 -10.35 6.07 2.68
N LEU A 163 -11.08 6.41 3.73
CA LEU A 163 -10.53 6.73 5.04
C LEU A 163 -10.71 5.50 5.95
N GLY A 164 -9.67 4.71 6.05
CA GLY A 164 -9.71 3.48 6.83
C GLY A 164 -9.44 2.20 6.00
N SER A 165 -9.93 1.06 6.55
CA SER A 165 -10.62 0.85 7.85
C SER A 165 -9.75 1.10 9.09
N GLU A 166 -8.46 0.89 9.04
CA GLU A 166 -7.52 1.14 10.14
C GLU A 166 -7.28 2.67 10.29
N ALA A 167 -8.14 3.37 11.03
CA ALA A 167 -8.07 4.83 11.19
C ALA A 167 -8.13 5.26 12.67
N ALA A 168 -7.59 4.45 13.59
CA ALA A 168 -7.69 4.69 15.02
C ALA A 168 -6.84 5.89 15.52
N GLY A 169 -5.80 6.28 14.77
CA GLY A 169 -4.99 7.47 15.05
C GLY A 169 -5.61 8.78 14.56
N GLY A 170 -6.63 8.68 13.71
CA GLY A 170 -7.29 9.83 13.07
C GLY A 170 -6.67 10.21 11.72
N ILE A 171 -7.40 11.05 10.97
CA ILE A 171 -6.97 11.60 9.68
C ILE A 171 -7.28 13.10 9.71
N LYS A 172 -6.32 13.93 9.33
CA LYS A 172 -6.41 15.39 9.40
C LYS A 172 -6.15 16.05 8.06
#